data_96ac22044d682265fe24694004592f10
#
_entry.id   96ac22044d682265fe24694004592f10
#
_cell.length_a   1.000
_cell.length_b   1.000
_cell.length_c   1.000
_cell.angle_alpha   90.00
_cell.angle_beta   90.00
_cell.angle_gamma   90.00
#
_symmetry.space_group_name_H-M   'P 1'
#
loop_
_entity.id
_entity.type
_entity.pdbx_description
1 polymer ?
#
loop_
_entity_poly.entity_id
_entity_poly.type
_entity_poly.pdbx_seq_one_letter_code
_entity_poly.pdbx_strand_id
1 'polypeptide(L)'
;PRNEYIIYNFKKYDVFFKVILSMNVITFLITQYFMGNANIINIYILGGVNAQLIESKIASSPLGIHGISLLLGYFGILMYGMARLLNDKRPIVLISLIIIIIKFISYAKLQSLLYVFLGLMLYSPKKISFTKGSCVAIFTIILFSVTRIIRNPDQDLSFNFEFILRFIGGFYFGSPIVNFSYIVQNNISDIFYFFNWFLPQKIIPASTISLYFPDSTSPIGLVGSSYVSLGFFSFVYAFFIGFIAQYIFLKRNRTPFSYIFQPFLVMACLFSMMYNNFVNMNFFILPLIFTVFLVKRILRAKRI
;
A
#
# COMPACT_ATOMS: atom_id res chain seq x y z
N PRO A 1 24.31 17.89 -9.11
CA PRO A 1 25.29 16.85 -8.84
C PRO A 1 24.58 15.70 -8.14
N ARG A 2 24.51 14.54 -8.80
CA ARG A 2 24.07 13.30 -8.16
C ARG A 2 25.17 12.95 -7.17
N ASN A 3 24.88 12.97 -5.87
CA ASN A 3 25.75 12.35 -4.90
C ASN A 3 25.92 10.89 -5.33
N GLU A 4 27.11 10.52 -5.74
CA GLU A 4 27.41 9.12 -6.03
C GLU A 4 27.46 8.38 -4.71
N TYR A 5 26.45 7.56 -4.46
CA TYR A 5 26.45 6.67 -3.31
C TYR A 5 27.22 5.42 -3.65
N ILE A 6 28.21 5.11 -2.85
CA ILE A 6 28.97 3.86 -2.95
C ILE A 6 28.28 2.81 -2.09
N ILE A 7 28.11 1.62 -2.64
CA ILE A 7 27.70 0.46 -1.86
C ILE A 7 28.82 0.12 -0.90
N TYR A 8 28.64 0.45 0.37
CA TYR A 8 29.61 0.10 1.40
C TYR A 8 29.74 -1.42 1.57
N ASN A 9 28.64 -2.17 1.32
CA ASN A 9 28.61 -3.61 1.52
C ASN A 9 27.71 -4.31 0.50
N PHE A 10 28.25 -4.54 -0.70
CA PHE A 10 27.51 -5.24 -1.77
C PHE A 10 27.10 -6.66 -1.34
N LYS A 11 27.94 -7.36 -0.58
CA LYS A 11 27.61 -8.70 -0.05
C LYS A 11 26.37 -8.68 0.83
N LYS A 12 26.24 -7.69 1.73
CA LYS A 12 25.04 -7.52 2.56
C LYS A 12 23.80 -7.18 1.70
N TYR A 13 23.94 -6.27 0.74
CA TYR A 13 22.86 -5.95 -0.17
C TYR A 13 22.36 -7.20 -0.90
N ASP A 14 23.26 -8.00 -1.46
CA ASP A 14 22.92 -9.20 -2.20
C ASP A 14 22.23 -10.25 -1.32
N VAL A 15 22.72 -10.46 -0.11
CA VAL A 15 22.08 -11.34 0.88
C VAL A 15 20.67 -10.85 1.23
N PHE A 16 20.50 -9.57 1.58
CA PHE A 16 19.18 -9.02 1.88
C PHE A 16 18.22 -9.13 0.69
N PHE A 17 18.71 -8.84 -0.51
CA PHE A 17 17.91 -8.95 -1.71
C PHE A 17 17.39 -10.38 -1.92
N LYS A 18 18.27 -11.37 -1.83
CA LYS A 18 17.92 -12.80 -1.97
C LYS A 18 16.97 -13.26 -0.86
N VAL A 19 17.21 -12.88 0.38
CA VAL A 19 16.35 -13.22 1.51
C VAL A 19 14.93 -12.66 1.31
N ILE A 20 14.80 -11.38 1.01
CA ILE A 20 13.49 -10.76 0.78
C ILE A 20 12.78 -11.40 -0.42
N LEU A 21 13.50 -11.70 -1.50
CA LEU A 21 12.94 -12.40 -2.66
C LEU A 21 12.43 -13.80 -2.27
N SER A 22 13.26 -14.60 -1.60
CA SER A 22 12.87 -15.95 -1.16
C SER A 22 11.66 -15.92 -0.23
N MET A 23 11.63 -15.01 0.74
CA MET A 23 10.48 -14.83 1.63
C MET A 23 9.22 -14.39 0.88
N ASN A 24 9.35 -13.57 -0.17
CA ASN A 24 8.21 -13.20 -1.02
C ASN A 24 7.65 -14.42 -1.76
N VAL A 25 8.49 -15.27 -2.32
CA VAL A 25 8.06 -16.49 -2.99
C VAL A 25 7.38 -17.45 -2.01
N ILE A 26 8.06 -17.74 -0.90
CA ILE A 26 7.54 -18.68 0.11
C ILE A 26 6.20 -18.22 0.66
N THR A 27 6.09 -16.96 1.08
CA THR A 27 4.84 -16.44 1.65
C THR A 27 3.74 -16.32 0.61
N PHE A 28 4.08 -16.07 -0.66
CA PHE A 28 3.11 -16.11 -1.74
C PHE A 28 2.55 -17.53 -1.92
N LEU A 29 3.40 -18.54 -2.02
CA LEU A 29 2.97 -19.94 -2.17
C LEU A 29 2.13 -20.41 -0.98
N ILE A 30 2.56 -20.10 0.24
CA ILE A 30 1.80 -20.43 1.44
C ILE A 30 0.44 -19.73 1.44
N THR A 31 0.39 -18.44 1.08
CA THR A 31 -0.89 -17.72 0.99
C THR A 31 -1.80 -18.35 -0.05
N GLN A 32 -1.29 -18.70 -1.24
CA GLN A 32 -2.10 -19.36 -2.27
C GLN A 32 -2.61 -20.75 -1.82
N TYR A 33 -1.80 -21.50 -1.08
CA TYR A 33 -2.21 -22.77 -0.49
C TYR A 33 -3.38 -22.61 0.50
N PHE A 34 -3.28 -21.65 1.44
CA PHE A 34 -4.36 -21.39 2.40
C PHE A 34 -5.61 -20.79 1.75
N MET A 35 -5.46 -20.07 0.65
CA MET A 35 -6.61 -19.59 -0.13
C MET A 35 -7.41 -20.75 -0.76
N GLY A 36 -6.81 -21.91 -0.98
CA GLY A 36 -7.49 -23.09 -1.53
C GLY A 36 -8.20 -22.77 -2.84
N ASN A 37 -9.53 -22.93 -2.87
CA ASN A 37 -10.33 -22.61 -4.07
C ASN A 37 -10.38 -21.11 -4.42
N ALA A 38 -9.97 -20.23 -3.50
CA ALA A 38 -9.86 -18.80 -3.75
C ALA A 38 -8.44 -18.38 -4.19
N ASN A 39 -7.63 -19.29 -4.71
CA ASN A 39 -6.29 -19.00 -5.23
C ASN A 39 -6.34 -18.23 -6.57
N ILE A 40 -5.19 -17.68 -6.98
CA ILE A 40 -5.07 -16.86 -8.19
C ILE A 40 -5.54 -17.59 -9.47
N ILE A 41 -5.31 -18.90 -9.57
CA ILE A 41 -5.70 -19.70 -10.74
C ILE A 41 -7.21 -19.79 -10.84
N ASN A 42 -7.88 -20.14 -9.73
CA ASN A 42 -9.33 -20.25 -9.71
C ASN A 42 -10.00 -18.87 -9.91
N ILE A 43 -9.43 -17.79 -9.34
CA ILE A 43 -9.98 -16.45 -9.51
C ILE A 43 -9.91 -15.97 -10.95
N TYR A 44 -8.76 -16.12 -11.62
CA TYR A 44 -8.51 -15.45 -12.90
C TYR A 44 -8.60 -16.36 -14.13
N ILE A 45 -8.46 -17.69 -13.95
CA ILE A 45 -8.43 -18.65 -15.07
C ILE A 45 -9.70 -19.50 -15.12
N LEU A 46 -10.11 -20.05 -13.97
CA LEU A 46 -11.25 -20.97 -13.91
C LEU A 46 -12.57 -20.25 -13.62
N GLY A 47 -12.53 -19.06 -13.03
CA GLY A 47 -13.73 -18.31 -12.63
C GLY A 47 -14.45 -18.92 -11.42
N GLY A 48 -15.59 -18.30 -11.04
CA GLY A 48 -16.48 -18.89 -10.02
C GLY A 48 -16.12 -18.66 -8.55
N VAL A 49 -15.16 -17.78 -8.25
CA VAL A 49 -14.79 -17.44 -6.86
C VAL A 49 -15.32 -16.05 -6.53
N ASN A 50 -16.28 -15.96 -5.60
CA ASN A 50 -16.84 -14.68 -5.19
C ASN A 50 -15.95 -13.94 -4.18
N ALA A 51 -16.14 -12.61 -4.07
CA ALA A 51 -15.35 -11.75 -3.19
C ALA A 51 -15.51 -12.13 -1.71
N GLN A 52 -16.66 -12.59 -1.27
CA GLN A 52 -16.93 -12.98 0.12
C GLN A 52 -16.09 -14.19 0.52
N LEU A 53 -15.97 -15.19 -0.38
CA LEU A 53 -15.12 -16.34 -0.12
C LEU A 53 -13.64 -15.95 0.02
N ILE A 54 -13.17 -15.02 -0.83
CA ILE A 54 -11.81 -14.51 -0.75
C ILE A 54 -11.57 -13.79 0.58
N GLU A 55 -12.49 -12.92 0.99
CA GLU A 55 -12.38 -12.16 2.23
C GLU A 55 -12.45 -13.07 3.47
N SER A 56 -13.34 -14.06 3.48
CA SER A 56 -13.43 -15.04 4.56
C SER A 56 -12.14 -15.88 4.69
N LYS A 57 -11.54 -16.28 3.58
CA LYS A 57 -10.26 -17.01 3.57
C LYS A 57 -9.10 -16.15 4.06
N ILE A 58 -9.08 -14.86 3.68
CA ILE A 58 -8.08 -13.91 4.18
C ILE A 58 -8.24 -13.73 5.70
N ALA A 59 -9.46 -13.53 6.18
CA ALA A 59 -9.76 -13.35 7.60
C ALA A 59 -9.42 -14.59 8.44
N SER A 60 -9.67 -15.78 7.90
CA SER A 60 -9.38 -17.06 8.57
C SER A 60 -7.94 -17.54 8.40
N SER A 61 -7.09 -16.79 7.69
CA SER A 61 -5.70 -17.20 7.45
C SER A 61 -4.91 -17.27 8.76
N PRO A 62 -4.22 -18.38 9.05
CA PRO A 62 -3.51 -18.56 10.30
C PRO A 62 -2.37 -17.55 10.44
N LEU A 63 -2.12 -17.08 11.68
CA LEU A 63 -0.99 -16.22 12.04
C LEU A 63 -0.90 -14.88 11.26
N GLY A 64 -1.99 -14.43 10.65
CA GLY A 64 -1.94 -13.20 9.85
C GLY A 64 -1.02 -13.30 8.63
N ILE A 65 -0.84 -14.51 8.08
CA ILE A 65 0.12 -14.79 7.00
C ILE A 65 -0.12 -13.92 5.76
N HIS A 66 -1.38 -13.55 5.51
CA HIS A 66 -1.73 -12.62 4.45
C HIS A 66 -1.12 -11.22 4.68
N GLY A 67 -1.21 -10.70 5.91
CA GLY A 67 -0.59 -9.41 6.28
C GLY A 67 0.92 -9.44 6.17
N ILE A 68 1.56 -10.53 6.64
CA ILE A 68 3.01 -10.75 6.51
C ILE A 68 3.39 -10.81 5.04
N SER A 69 2.63 -11.53 4.23
CA SER A 69 2.87 -11.64 2.80
C SER A 69 2.79 -10.29 2.08
N LEU A 70 1.79 -9.46 2.42
CA LEU A 70 1.70 -8.08 1.91
C LEU A 70 2.90 -7.23 2.32
N LEU A 71 3.28 -7.26 3.59
CA LEU A 71 4.43 -6.51 4.12
C LEU A 71 5.72 -6.88 3.39
N LEU A 72 5.97 -8.17 3.17
CA LEU A 72 7.12 -8.62 2.41
C LEU A 72 7.08 -8.16 0.95
N GLY A 73 5.89 -8.07 0.35
CA GLY A 73 5.69 -7.44 -0.96
C GLY A 73 6.16 -5.98 -0.96
N TYR A 74 5.79 -5.21 0.06
CA TYR A 74 6.26 -3.83 0.22
C TYR A 74 7.77 -3.74 0.42
N PHE A 75 8.37 -4.62 1.21
CA PHE A 75 9.83 -4.70 1.32
C PHE A 75 10.49 -5.03 -0.01
N GLY A 76 9.86 -5.90 -0.82
CA GLY A 76 10.32 -6.18 -2.19
C GLY A 76 10.34 -4.93 -3.08
N ILE A 77 9.31 -4.07 -3.01
CA ILE A 77 9.29 -2.77 -3.73
C ILE A 77 10.43 -1.87 -3.27
N LEU A 78 10.70 -1.79 -1.96
CA LEU A 78 11.82 -1.01 -1.43
C LEU A 78 13.17 -1.55 -1.91
N MET A 79 13.34 -2.87 -1.93
CA MET A 79 14.55 -3.52 -2.47
C MET A 79 14.71 -3.26 -3.98
N TYR A 80 13.61 -3.26 -4.74
CA TYR A 80 13.64 -2.85 -6.14
C TYR A 80 14.06 -1.38 -6.29
N GLY A 81 13.53 -0.48 -5.45
CA GLY A 81 13.95 0.92 -5.41
C GLY A 81 15.46 1.07 -5.12
N MET A 82 15.97 0.29 -4.17
CA MET A 82 17.41 0.23 -3.87
C MET A 82 18.21 -0.27 -5.10
N ALA A 83 17.76 -1.33 -5.76
CA ALA A 83 18.39 -1.84 -6.97
C ALA A 83 18.45 -0.77 -8.09
N ARG A 84 17.36 -0.02 -8.27
CA ARG A 84 17.31 1.10 -9.23
C ARG A 84 18.27 2.23 -8.86
N LEU A 85 18.37 2.57 -7.58
CA LEU A 85 19.31 3.58 -7.09
C LEU A 85 20.76 3.17 -7.36
N LEU A 86 21.05 1.88 -7.18
CA LEU A 86 22.39 1.30 -7.38
C LEU A 86 22.70 0.93 -8.83
N ASN A 87 21.74 1.15 -9.73
CA ASN A 87 21.83 0.74 -11.15
C ASN A 87 22.11 -0.76 -11.33
N ASP A 88 21.57 -1.59 -10.45
CA ASP A 88 21.68 -3.05 -10.53
C ASP A 88 20.85 -3.59 -11.69
N LYS A 89 21.50 -4.19 -12.68
CA LYS A 89 20.87 -4.73 -13.88
C LYS A 89 20.81 -6.27 -13.90
N ARG A 90 21.09 -6.93 -12.79
CA ARG A 90 21.08 -8.40 -12.73
C ARG A 90 19.68 -8.95 -13.01
N PRO A 91 19.56 -10.11 -13.67
CA PRO A 91 18.27 -10.73 -13.99
C PRO A 91 17.40 -10.98 -12.75
N ILE A 92 18.01 -11.25 -11.59
CA ILE A 92 17.31 -11.47 -10.33
C ILE A 92 16.47 -10.25 -9.91
N VAL A 93 16.84 -9.03 -10.30
CA VAL A 93 16.07 -7.80 -10.03
C VAL A 93 14.76 -7.81 -10.84
N LEU A 94 14.84 -8.24 -12.11
CA LEU A 94 13.64 -8.37 -12.96
C LEU A 94 12.74 -9.49 -12.46
N ILE A 95 13.29 -10.64 -12.09
CA ILE A 95 12.53 -11.77 -11.53
C ILE A 95 11.80 -11.33 -10.26
N SER A 96 12.48 -10.62 -9.35
CA SER A 96 11.85 -10.13 -8.12
C SER A 96 10.68 -9.19 -8.41
N LEU A 97 10.82 -8.33 -9.42
CA LEU A 97 9.76 -7.42 -9.84
C LEU A 97 8.54 -8.19 -10.36
N ILE A 98 8.74 -9.18 -11.23
CA ILE A 98 7.65 -10.03 -11.77
C ILE A 98 6.91 -10.73 -10.62
N ILE A 99 7.64 -11.30 -9.68
CA ILE A 99 7.03 -11.98 -8.50
C ILE A 99 6.20 -10.99 -7.68
N ILE A 100 6.69 -9.78 -7.44
CA ILE A 100 5.97 -8.74 -6.70
C ILE A 100 4.69 -8.35 -7.45
N ILE A 101 4.76 -8.15 -8.76
CA ILE A 101 3.59 -7.80 -9.60
C ILE A 101 2.53 -8.90 -9.51
N ILE A 102 2.89 -10.16 -9.74
CA ILE A 102 1.98 -11.30 -9.66
C ILE A 102 1.33 -11.38 -8.27
N LYS A 103 2.12 -11.22 -7.23
CA LYS A 103 1.66 -11.23 -5.84
C LYS A 103 0.62 -10.14 -5.58
N PHE A 104 0.86 -8.91 -6.00
CA PHE A 104 -0.07 -7.81 -5.78
C PHE A 104 -1.34 -7.92 -6.66
N ILE A 105 -1.21 -8.44 -7.87
CA ILE A 105 -2.39 -8.74 -8.71
C ILE A 105 -3.26 -9.80 -8.02
N SER A 106 -2.66 -10.82 -7.40
CA SER A 106 -3.42 -11.87 -6.71
C SER A 106 -4.26 -11.35 -5.55
N TYR A 107 -3.87 -10.25 -4.92
CA TYR A 107 -4.67 -9.62 -3.86
C TYR A 107 -5.81 -8.75 -4.39
N ALA A 108 -5.74 -8.30 -5.64
CA ALA A 108 -6.75 -7.51 -6.34
C ALA A 108 -7.32 -6.33 -5.51
N LYS A 109 -6.46 -5.67 -4.74
CA LYS A 109 -6.80 -4.43 -4.01
C LYS A 109 -6.28 -3.23 -4.79
N LEU A 110 -7.14 -2.24 -5.04
CA LEU A 110 -6.77 -1.03 -5.80
C LEU A 110 -5.49 -0.38 -5.26
N GLN A 111 -5.40 -0.25 -3.95
CA GLN A 111 -4.24 0.32 -3.27
C GLN A 111 -2.96 -0.46 -3.60
N SER A 112 -3.00 -1.80 -3.56
CA SER A 112 -1.84 -2.64 -3.86
C SER A 112 -1.40 -2.53 -5.31
N LEU A 113 -2.35 -2.50 -6.24
CA LEU A 113 -2.07 -2.36 -7.67
C LEU A 113 -1.47 -1.00 -8.01
N LEU A 114 -2.08 0.09 -7.50
CA LEU A 114 -1.53 1.45 -7.65
C LEU A 114 -0.12 1.55 -7.08
N TYR A 115 0.11 0.87 -5.95
CA TYR A 115 1.41 0.86 -5.30
C TYR A 115 2.50 0.31 -6.22
N VAL A 116 2.23 -0.83 -6.85
CA VAL A 116 3.18 -1.44 -7.77
C VAL A 116 3.44 -0.51 -8.96
N PHE A 117 2.40 -0.08 -9.64
CA PHE A 117 2.55 0.64 -10.89
C PHE A 117 3.08 2.06 -10.71
N LEU A 118 2.56 2.81 -9.74
CA LEU A 118 3.11 4.13 -9.40
C LEU A 118 4.50 4.04 -8.79
N GLY A 119 4.75 3.01 -7.95
CA GLY A 119 6.07 2.75 -7.40
C GLY A 119 7.12 2.52 -8.49
N LEU A 120 6.82 1.68 -9.46
CA LEU A 120 7.69 1.43 -10.60
C LEU A 120 7.98 2.70 -11.40
N MET A 121 6.96 3.50 -11.62
CA MET A 121 7.09 4.78 -12.30
C MET A 121 8.01 5.75 -11.54
N LEU A 122 7.81 5.86 -10.22
CA LEU A 122 8.56 6.78 -9.36
C LEU A 122 10.04 6.42 -9.26
N TYR A 123 10.41 5.15 -9.43
CA TYR A 123 11.82 4.73 -9.51
C TYR A 123 12.43 4.89 -10.90
N SER A 124 11.66 5.38 -11.87
CA SER A 124 12.22 5.67 -13.19
C SER A 124 13.21 6.85 -13.11
N PRO A 125 14.37 6.77 -13.80
CA PRO A 125 15.32 7.88 -13.85
C PRO A 125 14.81 9.05 -14.69
N LYS A 126 13.82 8.82 -15.56
CA LYS A 126 13.23 9.85 -16.43
C LYS A 126 12.17 10.65 -15.65
N LYS A 127 12.05 11.93 -15.97
CA LYS A 127 10.94 12.74 -15.47
C LYS A 127 9.62 12.12 -15.90
N ILE A 128 8.70 11.97 -14.94
CA ILE A 128 7.37 11.46 -15.19
C ILE A 128 6.57 12.61 -15.80
N SER A 129 6.11 12.43 -17.03
CA SER A 129 5.15 13.36 -17.62
C SER A 129 3.75 13.11 -17.03
N PHE A 130 2.94 14.14 -16.96
CA PHE A 130 1.55 14.03 -16.52
C PHE A 130 0.81 12.95 -17.31
N THR A 131 0.99 12.93 -18.64
CA THR A 131 0.37 11.92 -19.53
C THR A 131 0.71 10.49 -19.11
N LYS A 132 1.97 10.20 -18.81
CA LYS A 132 2.39 8.84 -18.36
C LYS A 132 1.77 8.49 -17.01
N GLY A 133 1.70 9.46 -16.09
CA GLY A 133 1.05 9.29 -14.80
C GLY A 133 -0.44 8.95 -14.97
N SER A 134 -1.13 9.69 -15.80
CA SER A 134 -2.55 9.48 -16.10
C SER A 134 -2.78 8.13 -16.77
N CYS A 135 -1.96 7.73 -17.76
CA CYS A 135 -2.07 6.40 -18.38
C CYS A 135 -1.91 5.26 -17.37
N VAL A 136 -0.94 5.36 -16.45
CA VAL A 136 -0.77 4.34 -15.40
C VAL A 136 -1.95 4.32 -14.45
N ALA A 137 -2.48 5.47 -14.04
CA ALA A 137 -3.65 5.54 -13.17
C ALA A 137 -4.89 4.92 -13.85
N ILE A 138 -5.17 5.29 -15.11
CA ILE A 138 -6.28 4.74 -15.89
C ILE A 138 -6.12 3.22 -16.06
N PHE A 139 -4.94 2.75 -16.45
CA PHE A 139 -4.66 1.32 -16.57
C PHE A 139 -4.91 0.57 -15.26
N THR A 140 -4.48 1.14 -14.14
CA THR A 140 -4.68 0.54 -12.82
C THR A 140 -6.16 0.47 -12.44
N ILE A 141 -6.93 1.52 -12.76
CA ILE A 141 -8.38 1.57 -12.54
C ILE A 141 -9.08 0.50 -13.39
N ILE A 142 -8.72 0.39 -14.67
CA ILE A 142 -9.28 -0.63 -15.57
C ILE A 142 -8.96 -2.03 -15.02
N LEU A 143 -7.69 -2.30 -14.68
CA LEU A 143 -7.28 -3.59 -14.15
C LEU A 143 -8.03 -3.93 -12.85
N PHE A 144 -8.17 -2.96 -11.96
CA PHE A 144 -8.93 -3.14 -10.73
C PHE A 144 -10.41 -3.43 -11.00
N SER A 145 -11.05 -2.69 -11.92
CA SER A 145 -12.45 -2.88 -12.28
C SER A 145 -12.69 -4.27 -12.89
N VAL A 146 -11.82 -4.68 -13.82
CA VAL A 146 -11.87 -6.03 -14.40
C VAL A 146 -11.72 -7.12 -13.33
N THR A 147 -10.76 -6.97 -12.42
CA THR A 147 -10.56 -7.94 -11.33
C THR A 147 -11.77 -8.00 -10.39
N ARG A 148 -12.46 -6.88 -10.18
CA ARG A 148 -13.70 -6.84 -9.37
C ARG A 148 -14.85 -7.57 -10.03
N ILE A 149 -15.03 -7.38 -11.33
CA ILE A 149 -16.07 -8.08 -12.10
C ILE A 149 -15.83 -9.59 -12.08
N ILE A 150 -14.61 -10.03 -12.35
CA ILE A 150 -14.24 -11.46 -12.33
C ILE A 150 -14.50 -12.10 -10.95
N ARG A 151 -14.28 -11.34 -9.86
CA ARG A 151 -14.46 -11.82 -8.48
C ARG A 151 -15.91 -11.78 -7.97
N ASN A 152 -16.82 -11.20 -8.70
CA ASN A 152 -18.24 -11.12 -8.33
C ASN A 152 -19.11 -11.62 -9.50
N PRO A 153 -19.01 -12.89 -9.87
CA PRO A 153 -19.73 -13.43 -11.02
C PRO A 153 -21.26 -13.41 -10.82
N ASP A 154 -21.71 -13.41 -9.56
CA ASP A 154 -23.14 -13.41 -9.21
C ASP A 154 -23.79 -12.01 -9.28
N GLN A 155 -23.00 -10.98 -9.50
CA GLN A 155 -23.48 -9.63 -9.70
C GLN A 155 -23.44 -9.31 -11.19
N ASP A 156 -24.56 -8.87 -11.76
CA ASP A 156 -24.64 -8.37 -13.15
C ASP A 156 -23.84 -7.07 -13.32
N LEU A 157 -22.52 -7.16 -13.05
CA LEU A 157 -21.59 -6.05 -13.16
C LEU A 157 -21.08 -5.98 -14.59
N SER A 158 -21.69 -5.11 -15.39
CA SER A 158 -21.12 -4.73 -16.69
C SER A 158 -19.99 -3.71 -16.50
N PHE A 159 -18.91 -3.89 -17.26
CA PHE A 159 -17.84 -2.88 -17.33
C PHE A 159 -18.36 -1.69 -18.11
N ASN A 160 -18.88 -0.70 -17.39
CA ASN A 160 -19.35 0.56 -17.95
C ASN A 160 -18.90 1.75 -17.12
N PHE A 161 -19.08 2.95 -17.64
CA PHE A 161 -18.68 4.19 -16.97
C PHE A 161 -19.45 4.40 -15.66
N GLU A 162 -20.71 3.98 -15.61
CA GLU A 162 -21.55 4.05 -14.42
C GLU A 162 -21.00 3.19 -13.28
N PHE A 163 -20.56 1.96 -13.57
CA PHE A 163 -19.89 1.11 -12.59
C PHE A 163 -18.64 1.78 -12.00
N ILE A 164 -17.80 2.36 -12.86
CA ILE A 164 -16.59 3.07 -12.42
C ILE A 164 -16.96 4.25 -11.53
N LEU A 165 -17.94 5.07 -11.92
CA LEU A 165 -18.37 6.22 -11.12
C LEU A 165 -18.98 5.80 -9.79
N ARG A 166 -19.90 4.84 -9.78
CA ARG A 166 -20.56 4.36 -8.56
C ARG A 166 -19.55 3.71 -7.62
N PHE A 167 -18.71 2.83 -8.14
CA PHE A 167 -17.80 2.06 -7.33
C PHE A 167 -16.58 2.88 -6.89
N ILE A 168 -15.89 3.54 -7.80
CA ILE A 168 -14.69 4.31 -7.46
C ILE A 168 -15.09 5.67 -6.88
N GLY A 169 -15.98 6.40 -7.52
CA GLY A 169 -16.42 7.69 -7.06
C GLY A 169 -17.22 7.61 -5.75
N GLY A 170 -18.23 6.77 -5.72
CA GLY A 170 -19.09 6.61 -4.54
C GLY A 170 -18.36 6.01 -3.35
N PHE A 171 -17.75 4.84 -3.54
CA PHE A 171 -17.13 4.10 -2.43
C PHE A 171 -15.83 4.74 -1.95
N TYR A 172 -14.93 5.13 -2.87
CA TYR A 172 -13.60 5.63 -2.47
C TYR A 172 -13.56 7.12 -2.16
N PHE A 173 -14.44 7.93 -2.74
CA PHE A 173 -14.46 9.38 -2.49
C PHE A 173 -15.71 9.83 -1.74
N GLY A 174 -16.87 9.28 -2.05
CA GLY A 174 -18.13 9.68 -1.42
C GLY A 174 -18.25 9.21 0.02
N SER A 175 -18.00 7.92 0.28
CA SER A 175 -18.20 7.35 1.63
C SER A 175 -17.31 7.99 2.72
N PRO A 176 -16.03 8.36 2.48
CA PRO A 176 -15.24 9.06 3.48
C PRO A 176 -15.82 10.41 3.89
N ILE A 177 -16.37 11.15 2.93
CA ILE A 177 -16.98 12.47 3.17
C ILE A 177 -18.25 12.31 3.99
N VAL A 178 -19.12 11.36 3.63
CA VAL A 178 -20.38 11.10 4.34
C VAL A 178 -20.09 10.60 5.76
N ASN A 179 -19.18 9.65 5.93
CA ASN A 179 -18.79 9.15 7.23
C ASN A 179 -18.18 10.25 8.12
N PHE A 180 -17.34 11.11 7.55
CA PHE A 180 -16.77 12.24 8.30
C PHE A 180 -17.85 13.24 8.72
N SER A 181 -18.77 13.59 7.82
CA SER A 181 -19.91 14.46 8.16
C SER A 181 -20.77 13.87 9.28
N TYR A 182 -21.04 12.56 9.23
CA TYR A 182 -21.79 11.85 10.26
C TYR A 182 -21.08 11.88 11.62
N ILE A 183 -19.76 11.67 11.64
CA ILE A 183 -18.94 11.74 12.85
C ILE A 183 -19.03 13.13 13.48
N VAL A 184 -18.89 14.19 12.68
CA VAL A 184 -18.94 15.57 13.16
C VAL A 184 -20.33 15.92 13.68
N GLN A 185 -21.39 15.59 12.93
CA GLN A 185 -22.77 15.88 13.31
C GLN A 185 -23.20 15.19 14.61
N ASN A 186 -22.73 13.97 14.84
CA ASN A 186 -23.08 13.19 16.02
C ASN A 186 -22.05 13.29 17.16
N ASN A 187 -21.05 14.17 17.04
CA ASN A 187 -19.98 14.34 18.03
C ASN A 187 -19.32 13.03 18.44
N ILE A 188 -19.11 12.13 17.48
CA ILE A 188 -18.52 10.82 17.74
C ILE A 188 -17.04 10.99 18.07
N SER A 189 -16.63 10.55 19.26
CA SER A 189 -15.23 10.59 19.69
C SER A 189 -14.83 9.28 20.36
N ASP A 190 -13.64 8.80 20.04
CA ASP A 190 -13.01 7.64 20.66
C ASP A 190 -11.50 7.77 20.58
N ILE A 191 -10.87 8.02 21.72
CA ILE A 191 -9.40 8.20 21.79
C ILE A 191 -8.64 6.96 21.32
N PHE A 192 -9.22 5.77 21.45
CA PHE A 192 -8.57 4.52 21.08
C PHE A 192 -8.63 4.25 19.58
N TYR A 193 -9.53 4.89 18.83
CA TYR A 193 -9.70 4.66 17.41
C TYR A 193 -8.41 4.89 16.61
N PHE A 194 -7.68 5.96 16.90
CA PHE A 194 -6.40 6.27 16.28
C PHE A 194 -5.33 5.21 16.61
N PHE A 195 -5.31 4.76 17.87
CA PHE A 195 -4.32 3.79 18.34
C PHE A 195 -4.59 2.37 17.84
N ASN A 196 -5.83 2.02 17.51
CA ASN A 196 -6.18 0.73 16.92
C ASN A 196 -5.54 0.47 15.55
N TRP A 197 -5.05 1.51 14.87
CA TRP A 197 -4.37 1.37 13.58
C TRP A 197 -2.93 0.87 13.68
N PHE A 198 -2.26 1.09 14.80
CA PHE A 198 -0.87 0.71 14.96
C PHE A 198 -0.58 -0.14 16.21
N LEU A 199 -1.50 -0.26 17.13
CA LEU A 199 -1.33 -1.14 18.29
C LEU A 199 -2.29 -2.35 18.19
N PRO A 200 -1.83 -3.55 18.60
CA PRO A 200 -2.67 -4.73 18.61
C PRO A 200 -3.90 -4.54 19.50
N GLN A 201 -5.07 -4.98 19.07
CA GLN A 201 -6.34 -4.92 19.84
C GLN A 201 -6.27 -5.65 21.17
N LYS A 202 -5.30 -6.56 21.37
CA LYS A 202 -5.04 -7.19 22.67
C LYS A 202 -4.47 -6.22 23.72
N ILE A 203 -3.91 -5.10 23.29
CA ILE A 203 -3.26 -4.09 24.16
C ILE A 203 -4.23 -2.94 24.41
N ILE A 204 -5.05 -2.61 23.43
CA ILE A 204 -5.98 -1.48 23.51
C ILE A 204 -7.39 -1.99 23.21
N PRO A 205 -8.43 -1.50 23.92
CA PRO A 205 -9.81 -1.84 23.63
C PRO A 205 -10.15 -1.58 22.16
N ALA A 206 -10.92 -2.48 21.55
CA ALA A 206 -11.42 -2.27 20.21
C ALA A 206 -12.35 -1.05 20.20
N SER A 207 -12.14 -0.14 19.26
CA SER A 207 -13.06 0.97 19.05
C SER A 207 -14.42 0.46 18.56
N THR A 208 -15.49 0.93 19.16
CA THR A 208 -16.88 0.56 18.84
C THR A 208 -17.63 1.66 18.10
N ILE A 209 -16.92 2.43 17.28
CA ILE A 209 -17.55 3.53 16.54
C ILE A 209 -18.56 2.97 15.54
N SER A 210 -19.80 3.43 15.64
CA SER A 210 -20.80 3.24 14.60
C SER A 210 -20.62 4.33 13.53
N LEU A 211 -20.47 3.92 12.29
CA LEU A 211 -20.41 4.80 11.13
C LEU A 211 -21.74 4.78 10.39
N TYR A 212 -22.00 5.81 9.61
CA TYR A 212 -23.17 5.86 8.73
C TYR A 212 -23.17 4.67 7.74
N PHE A 213 -22.01 4.35 7.22
CA PHE A 213 -21.76 3.10 6.49
C PHE A 213 -21.01 2.14 7.42
N PRO A 214 -21.69 1.20 8.08
CA PRO A 214 -21.11 0.36 9.14
C PRO A 214 -20.18 -0.74 8.65
N ASP A 215 -20.00 -0.90 7.33
CA ASP A 215 -19.09 -1.89 6.80
C ASP A 215 -17.67 -1.66 7.32
N SER A 216 -17.02 -2.71 7.77
CA SER A 216 -15.66 -2.72 8.31
C SER A 216 -14.61 -2.14 7.37
N THR A 217 -15.00 -1.91 6.12
CA THR A 217 -14.19 -1.33 5.05
C THR A 217 -14.49 0.15 4.79
N SER A 218 -15.45 0.76 5.52
CA SER A 218 -15.87 2.14 5.26
C SER A 218 -14.75 3.13 5.59
N PRO A 219 -14.21 3.82 4.61
CA PRO A 219 -13.11 4.74 4.82
C PRO A 219 -13.59 6.01 5.53
N ILE A 220 -12.75 6.57 6.40
CA ILE A 220 -13.01 7.84 7.09
C ILE A 220 -11.97 8.90 6.69
N GLY A 221 -10.90 8.49 6.04
CA GLY A 221 -9.78 9.35 5.66
C GLY A 221 -8.83 9.72 6.82
N LEU A 222 -7.79 10.47 6.47
CA LEU A 222 -6.78 10.94 7.42
C LEU A 222 -7.39 11.88 8.46
N VAL A 223 -8.15 12.88 7.99
CA VAL A 223 -8.74 13.90 8.85
C VAL A 223 -9.82 13.28 9.72
N GLY A 224 -10.72 12.48 9.16
CA GLY A 224 -11.81 11.86 9.91
C GLY A 224 -11.32 10.90 10.99
N SER A 225 -10.35 10.02 10.66
CA SER A 225 -9.81 9.07 11.63
C SER A 225 -9.04 9.75 12.77
N SER A 226 -8.34 10.82 12.48
CA SER A 226 -7.68 11.60 13.52
C SER A 226 -8.65 12.48 14.30
N TYR A 227 -9.71 12.99 13.65
CA TYR A 227 -10.73 13.80 14.32
C TYR A 227 -11.48 13.01 15.40
N VAL A 228 -11.82 11.76 15.12
CA VAL A 228 -12.46 10.87 16.10
C VAL A 228 -11.68 10.80 17.42
N SER A 229 -10.36 10.76 17.36
CA SER A 229 -9.49 10.62 18.55
C SER A 229 -8.95 11.91 19.10
N LEU A 230 -8.70 12.89 18.24
CA LEU A 230 -8.00 14.14 18.59
C LEU A 230 -8.90 15.37 18.52
N GLY A 231 -10.17 15.21 18.05
CA GLY A 231 -11.07 16.32 17.85
C GLY A 231 -10.46 17.39 16.93
N PHE A 232 -10.56 18.64 17.33
CA PHE A 232 -10.02 19.78 16.57
C PHE A 232 -8.51 19.68 16.32
N PHE A 233 -7.74 19.03 17.18
CA PHE A 233 -6.29 18.85 16.99
C PHE A 233 -5.93 17.94 15.78
N SER A 234 -6.91 17.30 15.16
CA SER A 234 -6.72 16.55 13.91
C SER A 234 -6.12 17.39 12.78
N PHE A 235 -6.48 18.70 12.71
CA PHE A 235 -5.93 19.60 11.71
C PHE A 235 -4.44 19.86 11.93
N VAL A 236 -4.02 19.99 13.18
CA VAL A 236 -2.60 20.14 13.54
C VAL A 236 -1.83 18.88 13.14
N TYR A 237 -2.39 17.70 13.43
CA TYR A 237 -1.81 16.43 13.01
C TYR A 237 -1.67 16.33 11.48
N ALA A 238 -2.75 16.62 10.74
CA ALA A 238 -2.74 16.59 9.28
C ALA A 238 -1.71 17.57 8.69
N PHE A 239 -1.58 18.76 9.28
CA PHE A 239 -0.58 19.77 8.89
C PHE A 239 0.85 19.24 9.07
N PHE A 240 1.17 18.64 10.23
CA PHE A 240 2.49 18.08 10.48
C PHE A 240 2.81 16.92 9.53
N ILE A 241 1.85 16.05 9.27
CA ILE A 241 2.03 14.96 8.29
C ILE A 241 2.31 15.52 6.90
N GLY A 242 1.54 16.51 6.46
CA GLY A 242 1.75 17.18 5.17
C GLY A 242 3.13 17.84 5.07
N PHE A 243 3.57 18.52 6.14
CA PHE A 243 4.89 19.14 6.21
C PHE A 243 6.03 18.11 6.12
N ILE A 244 5.95 17.01 6.86
CA ILE A 244 6.93 15.92 6.80
C ILE A 244 6.94 15.28 5.40
N ALA A 245 5.76 15.05 4.82
CA ALA A 245 5.64 14.50 3.49
C ALA A 245 6.30 15.40 2.44
N GLN A 246 6.03 16.69 2.48
CA GLN A 246 6.65 17.67 1.59
C GLN A 246 8.17 17.73 1.76
N TYR A 247 8.65 17.72 2.99
CA TYR A 247 10.09 17.72 3.28
C TYR A 247 10.81 16.50 2.68
N ILE A 248 10.25 15.30 2.85
CA ILE A 248 10.81 14.08 2.27
C ILE A 248 10.75 14.14 0.73
N PHE A 249 9.64 14.62 0.17
CA PHE A 249 9.44 14.74 -1.27
C PHE A 249 10.45 15.68 -1.92
N LEU A 250 10.67 16.86 -1.34
CA LEU A 250 11.63 17.84 -1.84
C LEU A 250 13.08 17.32 -1.82
N LYS A 251 13.38 16.38 -0.90
CA LYS A 251 14.71 15.77 -0.80
C LYS A 251 14.90 14.51 -1.66
N ARG A 252 13.93 14.15 -2.50
CA ARG A 252 13.96 12.94 -3.35
C ARG A 252 15.30 12.73 -4.07
N ASN A 253 15.80 13.77 -4.71
CA ASN A 253 17.01 13.69 -5.52
C ASN A 253 18.30 13.92 -4.71
N ARG A 254 18.20 14.14 -3.40
CA ARG A 254 19.32 14.50 -2.54
C ARG A 254 19.69 13.40 -1.55
N THR A 255 18.74 12.54 -1.18
CA THR A 255 18.98 11.47 -0.22
C THR A 255 18.49 10.12 -0.71
N PRO A 256 19.24 9.03 -0.48
CA PRO A 256 18.80 7.67 -0.82
C PRO A 256 17.49 7.30 -0.12
N PHE A 257 17.32 7.70 1.10
CA PHE A 257 16.11 7.48 1.89
C PHE A 257 14.88 8.05 1.16
N SER A 258 14.92 9.32 0.81
CA SER A 258 13.79 9.97 0.13
C SER A 258 13.49 9.35 -1.23
N TYR A 259 14.50 8.90 -1.97
CA TYR A 259 14.32 8.22 -3.24
C TYR A 259 13.63 6.85 -3.06
N ILE A 260 14.11 6.03 -2.13
CA ILE A 260 13.60 4.67 -1.92
C ILE A 260 12.20 4.69 -1.30
N PHE A 261 11.95 5.59 -0.35
CA PHE A 261 10.69 5.67 0.40
C PHE A 261 9.58 6.45 -0.31
N GLN A 262 9.92 7.19 -1.38
CA GLN A 262 8.97 8.06 -2.07
C GLN A 262 7.65 7.40 -2.50
N PRO A 263 7.63 6.18 -3.09
CA PRO A 263 6.35 5.56 -3.48
C PRO A 263 5.39 5.40 -2.28
N PHE A 264 5.93 5.09 -1.11
CA PHE A 264 5.16 4.93 0.14
C PHE A 264 4.54 6.25 0.57
N LEU A 265 5.30 7.30 0.48
CA LEU A 265 4.84 8.65 0.81
C LEU A 265 3.75 9.12 -0.14
N VAL A 266 3.98 9.00 -1.45
CA VAL A 266 3.00 9.42 -2.47
C VAL A 266 1.70 8.64 -2.32
N MET A 267 1.78 7.34 -2.09
CA MET A 267 0.60 6.51 -1.88
C MET A 267 -0.15 6.85 -0.59
N ALA A 268 0.57 7.12 0.50
CA ALA A 268 -0.06 7.55 1.74
C ALA A 268 -0.80 8.88 1.56
N CYS A 269 -0.22 9.83 0.80
CA CYS A 269 -0.87 11.09 0.46
C CYS A 269 -2.09 10.89 -0.45
N LEU A 270 -1.96 10.09 -1.52
CA LEU A 270 -3.07 9.83 -2.45
C LEU A 270 -4.29 9.20 -1.77
N PHE A 271 -4.06 8.28 -0.85
CA PHE A 271 -5.13 7.62 -0.11
C PHE A 271 -5.51 8.31 1.20
N SER A 272 -4.96 9.49 1.49
CA SER A 272 -5.28 10.22 2.72
C SER A 272 -6.76 10.61 2.86
N MET A 273 -7.46 10.77 1.74
CA MET A 273 -8.90 11.01 1.75
C MET A 273 -9.70 9.77 2.20
N MET A 274 -9.15 8.58 1.99
CA MET A 274 -9.84 7.31 2.26
C MET A 274 -9.38 6.68 3.58
N TYR A 275 -8.07 6.66 3.81
CA TYR A 275 -7.45 5.97 4.93
C TYR A 275 -6.33 6.80 5.55
N ASN A 276 -6.17 6.69 6.86
CA ASN A 276 -4.98 7.21 7.53
C ASN A 276 -3.81 6.23 7.40
N ASN A 277 -3.23 6.16 6.20
CA ASN A 277 -2.14 5.24 5.91
C ASN A 277 -0.84 5.59 6.65
N PHE A 278 -0.67 6.81 7.14
CA PHE A 278 0.53 7.24 7.87
C PHE A 278 0.72 6.54 9.21
N VAL A 279 -0.36 6.03 9.81
CA VAL A 279 -0.31 5.23 11.04
C VAL A 279 -0.40 3.73 10.78
N ASN A 280 -0.59 3.31 9.54
CA ASN A 280 -0.70 1.90 9.20
C ASN A 280 0.65 1.21 9.35
N MET A 281 0.72 0.24 10.28
CA MET A 281 1.95 -0.46 10.63
C MET A 281 2.57 -1.16 9.41
N ASN A 282 1.77 -1.94 8.68
CA ASN A 282 2.27 -2.76 7.56
C ASN A 282 2.53 -1.95 6.30
N PHE A 283 1.77 -0.87 6.10
CA PHE A 283 1.82 -0.10 4.87
C PHE A 283 2.82 1.05 4.92
N PHE A 284 3.02 1.68 6.08
CA PHE A 284 3.85 2.88 6.18
C PHE A 284 4.96 2.75 7.22
N ILE A 285 4.63 2.36 8.46
CA ILE A 285 5.60 2.42 9.57
C ILE A 285 6.71 1.38 9.39
N LEU A 286 6.38 0.10 9.18
CA LEU A 286 7.40 -0.93 8.98
C LEU A 286 8.23 -0.72 7.70
N PRO A 287 7.65 -0.35 6.53
CA PRO A 287 8.42 0.10 5.38
C PRO A 287 9.35 1.28 5.65
N LEU A 288 8.91 2.26 6.47
CA LEU A 288 9.75 3.39 6.88
C LEU A 288 10.97 2.91 7.67
N ILE A 289 10.73 2.11 8.71
CA ILE A 289 11.80 1.53 9.55
C ILE A 289 12.76 0.71 8.69
N PHE A 290 12.23 -0.14 7.83
CA PHE A 290 13.03 -0.96 6.93
C PHE A 290 13.89 -0.11 5.97
N THR A 291 13.35 0.97 5.43
CA THR A 291 14.10 1.89 4.57
C THR A 291 15.25 2.56 5.32
N VAL A 292 15.00 3.02 6.56
CA VAL A 292 16.05 3.59 7.42
C VAL A 292 17.16 2.56 7.68
N PHE A 293 16.77 1.32 7.98
CA PHE A 293 17.70 0.23 8.19
C PHE A 293 18.55 -0.06 6.95
N LEU A 294 17.91 -0.19 5.76
CA LEU A 294 18.60 -0.43 4.49
C LEU A 294 19.62 0.68 4.20
N VAL A 295 19.20 1.94 4.31
CA VAL A 295 20.08 3.08 4.00
C VAL A 295 21.27 3.11 4.94
N LYS A 296 21.07 2.92 6.25
CA LYS A 296 22.17 2.94 7.23
C LYS A 296 23.15 1.78 7.08
N ARG A 297 22.66 0.60 6.68
CA ARG A 297 23.48 -0.64 6.66
C ARG A 297 24.18 -0.90 5.33
N ILE A 298 23.63 -0.39 4.23
CA ILE A 298 24.09 -0.73 2.87
C ILE A 298 24.82 0.46 2.22
N LEU A 299 24.37 1.69 2.48
CA LEU A 299 24.87 2.87 1.81
C LEU A 299 25.76 3.72 2.71
N ARG A 300 26.87 4.20 2.16
CA ARG A 300 27.64 5.32 2.72
C ARG A 300 27.73 6.43 1.68
N ALA A 301 27.59 7.68 2.13
CA ALA A 301 27.92 8.82 1.29
C ALA A 301 29.41 8.77 0.92
N LYS A 302 29.73 8.95 -0.35
CA LYS A 302 31.12 9.20 -0.78
C LYS A 302 31.52 10.54 -0.17
N ARG A 303 32.42 10.54 0.82
CA ARG A 303 33.10 11.78 1.18
C ARG A 303 34.05 12.09 0.03
N ILE A 304 33.69 13.10 -0.74
CA ILE A 304 34.59 13.73 -1.74
C ILE A 304 35.53 14.64 -0.99
#